data_b54b404ceb7fdd0b72faf938accbe370
#
_entry.id   b54b404ceb7fdd0b72faf938accbe370
#
_cell.length_a   1.000
_cell.length_b   1.000
_cell.length_c   1.000
_cell.angle_alpha   90.00
_cell.angle_beta   90.00
_cell.angle_gamma   90.00
#
_symmetry.space_group_name_H-M   'P 1'
#
loop_
_entity.id
_entity.type
_entity.pdbx_description
1 polymer ?
#
loop_
_entity_poly.entity_id
_entity_poly.type
_entity_poly.pdbx_seq_one_letter_code
_entity_poly.pdbx_strand_id
1 'polypeptide(L)'
;MAFDFKKEYKEFYLPKAKPALVTVPPMNYLAVRGKGDPNEENGAYQQAIGLLYGVAYTIKMSKKGDHRIEGYFDYVVPPLEGFWQQEGTDATDAIDYAHKEQFVWVSVIRLPDFVTKADFAWAVQEAAAKKKQDFSAVEFLTVEEGLCVQCMHIGPYDREPETVAAMD
;
A
#
# COMPACT_ATOMS: atom_id res chain seq x y z
N MET A 1 10.02 16.44 15.23
CA MET A 1 10.46 15.42 14.24
C MET A 1 9.23 14.65 13.77
N ALA A 2 9.13 14.35 12.49
CA ALA A 2 8.01 13.58 11.95
C ALA A 2 8.10 12.10 12.35
N PHE A 3 6.97 11.50 12.70
CA PHE A 3 6.87 10.07 13.01
C PHE A 3 7.10 9.25 11.74
N ASP A 4 7.99 8.29 11.77
CA ASP A 4 8.33 7.44 10.62
C ASP A 4 7.90 6.00 10.89
N PHE A 5 6.80 5.59 10.27
CA PHE A 5 6.22 4.25 10.44
C PHE A 5 7.22 3.13 10.12
N LYS A 6 8.05 3.31 9.11
CA LYS A 6 9.06 2.31 8.73
C LYS A 6 10.11 2.10 9.81
N LYS A 7 10.48 3.17 10.53
CA LYS A 7 11.47 3.10 11.62
C LYS A 7 10.85 2.62 12.93
N GLU A 8 9.62 3.05 13.24
CA GLU A 8 8.95 2.72 14.49
C GLU A 8 8.37 1.30 14.50
N TYR A 9 7.96 0.78 13.33
CA TYR A 9 7.38 -0.55 13.17
C TYR A 9 8.23 -1.43 12.25
N LYS A 10 9.49 -1.61 12.61
CA LYS A 10 10.44 -2.42 11.84
C LYS A 10 9.98 -3.85 11.63
N GLU A 11 9.24 -4.40 12.59
CA GLU A 11 8.67 -5.74 12.52
C GLU A 11 7.72 -5.92 11.33
N PHE A 12 7.11 -4.85 10.83
CA PHE A 12 6.21 -4.89 9.68
C PHE A 12 6.87 -4.42 8.38
N TYR A 13 7.82 -3.49 8.45
CA TYR A 13 8.38 -2.84 7.27
C TYR A 13 9.81 -3.27 6.93
N LEU A 14 10.53 -3.84 7.88
CA LEU A 14 11.93 -4.26 7.72
C LEU A 14 12.15 -5.67 8.27
N PRO A 15 11.45 -6.69 7.72
CA PRO A 15 11.63 -8.07 8.14
C PRO A 15 13.06 -8.54 7.86
N LYS A 16 13.51 -9.57 8.61
CA LYS A 16 14.78 -10.21 8.37
C LYS A 16 14.72 -11.13 7.15
N ALA A 17 15.88 -11.49 6.61
CA ALA A 17 15.99 -12.43 5.50
C ALA A 17 15.54 -13.85 5.88
N LYS A 18 15.57 -14.20 7.16
CA LYS A 18 15.05 -15.48 7.66
C LYS A 18 13.54 -15.38 7.88
N PRO A 19 12.74 -16.35 7.41
CA PRO A 19 11.29 -16.37 7.67
C PRO A 19 10.96 -16.30 9.18
N ALA A 20 9.97 -15.50 9.53
CA ALA A 20 9.50 -15.33 10.90
C ALA A 20 7.98 -15.16 10.95
N LEU A 21 7.38 -15.63 12.04
CA LEU A 21 5.97 -15.38 12.31
C LEU A 21 5.79 -13.95 12.86
N VAL A 22 4.74 -13.30 12.41
CA VAL A 22 4.32 -11.98 12.89
C VAL A 22 2.81 -11.90 12.94
N THR A 23 2.27 -11.25 13.97
CA THR A 23 0.83 -10.93 14.02
C THR A 23 0.65 -9.48 13.59
N VAL A 24 -0.04 -9.28 12.47
CA VAL A 24 -0.32 -7.95 11.93
C VAL A 24 -1.70 -7.53 12.41
N PRO A 25 -1.81 -6.44 13.20
CA PRO A 25 -3.10 -5.94 13.66
C PRO A 25 -3.90 -5.32 12.51
N PRO A 26 -5.21 -5.09 12.70
CA PRO A 26 -6.00 -4.34 11.73
C PRO A 26 -5.37 -2.99 11.44
N MET A 27 -5.27 -2.65 10.15
CA MET A 27 -4.71 -1.38 9.68
C MET A 27 -5.60 -0.77 8.63
N ASN A 28 -5.63 0.56 8.58
CA ASN A 28 -6.32 1.31 7.55
C ASN A 28 -5.36 1.73 6.45
N TYR A 29 -5.83 1.67 5.21
CA TYR A 29 -5.04 1.99 4.03
C TYR A 29 -5.82 2.85 3.05
N LEU A 30 -5.08 3.68 2.30
CA LEU A 30 -5.51 4.11 0.97
C LEU A 30 -5.23 2.94 0.02
N ALA A 31 -6.19 2.62 -0.84
CA ALA A 31 -6.06 1.48 -1.75
C ALA A 31 -6.55 1.82 -3.15
N VAL A 32 -5.87 1.29 -4.16
CA VAL A 32 -6.33 1.28 -5.55
C VAL A 32 -6.19 -0.13 -6.09
N ARG A 33 -7.28 -0.65 -6.67
CA ARG A 33 -7.32 -1.99 -7.27
C ARG A 33 -7.05 -1.89 -8.76
N GLY A 34 -6.30 -2.84 -9.28
CA GLY A 34 -6.03 -2.89 -10.70
C GLY A 34 -5.49 -4.23 -11.18
N LYS A 35 -5.20 -4.26 -12.47
CA LYS A 35 -4.70 -5.44 -13.17
C LYS A 35 -3.68 -4.99 -14.21
N GLY A 36 -2.67 -5.81 -14.45
CA GLY A 36 -1.69 -5.62 -15.50
C GLY A 36 -0.26 -5.68 -15.01
N ASP A 37 0.66 -5.59 -15.96
CA ASP A 37 2.09 -5.60 -15.69
C ASP A 37 2.51 -4.30 -14.97
N PRO A 38 3.11 -4.40 -13.76
CA PRO A 38 3.57 -3.21 -13.03
C PRO A 38 4.71 -2.46 -13.73
N ASN A 39 5.38 -3.08 -14.69
CA ASN A 39 6.48 -2.47 -15.43
C ASN A 39 6.02 -1.74 -16.70
N GLU A 40 4.74 -1.83 -17.05
CA GLU A 40 4.20 -1.14 -18.23
C GLU A 40 4.29 0.37 -18.05
N GLU A 41 4.96 1.03 -18.99
CA GLU A 41 5.12 2.48 -18.97
C GLU A 41 3.75 3.17 -19.14
N ASN A 42 3.42 4.09 -18.23
CA ASN A 42 2.12 4.75 -18.16
C ASN A 42 0.94 3.79 -18.01
N GLY A 43 1.19 2.56 -17.57
CA GLY A 43 0.17 1.55 -17.33
C GLY A 43 -0.67 1.81 -16.08
N ALA A 44 -1.62 0.92 -15.85
CA ALA A 44 -2.58 1.04 -14.74
C ALA A 44 -1.89 1.09 -13.36
N TYR A 45 -0.80 0.34 -13.16
CA TYR A 45 -0.07 0.32 -11.90
C TYR A 45 0.59 1.67 -11.60
N GLN A 46 1.26 2.28 -12.57
CA GLN A 46 1.88 3.59 -12.39
C GLN A 46 0.85 4.68 -12.15
N GLN A 47 -0.30 4.62 -12.84
CA GLN A 47 -1.41 5.55 -12.61
C GLN A 47 -1.97 5.40 -11.19
N ALA A 48 -2.14 4.17 -10.71
CA ALA A 48 -2.59 3.89 -9.35
C ALA A 48 -1.66 4.49 -8.29
N ILE A 49 -0.34 4.36 -8.47
CA ILE A 49 0.67 4.96 -7.57
C ILE A 49 0.48 6.48 -7.50
N GLY A 50 0.30 7.14 -8.63
CA GLY A 50 0.07 8.58 -8.69
C GLY A 50 -1.19 9.01 -7.93
N LEU A 51 -2.28 8.26 -8.06
CA LEU A 51 -3.53 8.50 -7.33
C LEU A 51 -3.33 8.32 -5.81
N LEU A 52 -2.67 7.25 -5.39
CA LEU A 52 -2.41 6.99 -3.97
C LEU A 52 -1.59 8.10 -3.32
N TYR A 53 -0.49 8.49 -3.94
CA TYR A 53 0.35 9.57 -3.40
C TYR A 53 -0.35 10.92 -3.42
N GLY A 54 -1.20 11.18 -4.42
CA GLY A 54 -2.01 12.40 -4.47
C GLY A 54 -2.89 12.57 -3.23
N VAL A 55 -3.59 11.52 -2.84
CA VAL A 55 -4.43 11.52 -1.61
C VAL A 55 -3.57 11.48 -0.35
N ALA A 56 -2.54 10.64 -0.32
CA ALA A 56 -1.66 10.50 0.85
C ALA A 56 -1.01 11.83 1.25
N TYR A 57 -0.47 12.56 0.29
CA TYR A 57 0.15 13.87 0.55
C TYR A 57 -0.88 14.96 0.87
N THR A 58 -2.09 14.89 0.32
CA THR A 58 -3.19 15.79 0.70
C THR A 58 -3.51 15.64 2.19
N ILE A 59 -3.57 14.41 2.69
CA ILE A 59 -3.78 14.13 4.13
C ILE A 59 -2.59 14.64 4.95
N LYS A 60 -1.38 14.29 4.56
CA LYS A 60 -0.16 14.74 5.27
C LYS A 60 -0.08 16.25 5.38
N MET A 61 -0.40 16.95 4.31
CA MET A 61 -0.28 18.40 4.23
C MET A 61 -1.53 19.15 4.75
N SER A 62 -2.54 18.45 5.25
CA SER A 62 -3.77 19.05 5.82
C SER A 62 -3.46 20.07 6.92
N LYS A 63 -2.35 19.88 7.66
CA LYS A 63 -1.87 20.80 8.69
C LYS A 63 -1.59 22.22 8.19
N LYS A 64 -1.38 22.39 6.89
CA LYS A 64 -1.13 23.71 6.27
C LYS A 64 -2.40 24.40 5.76
N GLY A 65 -3.54 23.70 5.78
CA GLY A 65 -4.81 24.19 5.30
C GLY A 65 -5.83 24.36 6.42
N ASP A 66 -7.10 24.51 6.03
CA ASP A 66 -8.20 24.75 6.95
C ASP A 66 -8.83 23.48 7.50
N HIS A 67 -8.61 22.33 6.86
CA HIS A 67 -9.12 21.05 7.33
C HIS A 67 -8.31 20.54 8.52
N ARG A 68 -8.94 20.39 9.66
CA ARG A 68 -8.32 19.89 10.89
C ARG A 68 -8.66 18.42 11.07
N ILE A 69 -7.61 17.59 11.17
CA ILE A 69 -7.74 16.17 11.52
C ILE A 69 -7.48 16.03 13.01
N GLU A 70 -8.48 15.55 13.74
CA GLU A 70 -8.36 15.36 15.18
C GLU A 70 -7.27 14.34 15.51
N GLY A 71 -6.41 14.66 16.48
CA GLY A 71 -5.31 13.80 16.87
C GLY A 71 -4.10 13.82 15.93
N TYR A 72 -4.11 14.67 14.91
CA TYR A 72 -3.02 14.76 13.94
C TYR A 72 -1.66 15.02 14.61
N PHE A 73 -0.67 14.22 14.26
CA PHE A 73 0.74 14.49 14.49
C PHE A 73 1.52 14.32 13.18
N ASP A 74 2.61 15.06 13.01
CA ASP A 74 3.37 15.00 11.77
C ASP A 74 4.04 13.63 11.59
N TYR A 75 4.01 13.14 10.36
CA TYR A 75 4.52 11.82 10.00
C TYR A 75 5.12 11.81 8.60
N VAL A 76 5.98 10.84 8.35
CA VAL A 76 6.46 10.51 7.01
C VAL A 76 5.42 9.60 6.35
N VAL A 77 5.05 9.89 5.11
CA VAL A 77 4.12 9.03 4.36
C VAL A 77 4.69 7.60 4.34
N PRO A 78 3.93 6.61 4.82
CA PRO A 78 4.39 5.23 4.86
C PRO A 78 4.74 4.68 3.48
N PRO A 79 5.55 3.62 3.40
CA PRO A 79 5.93 3.02 2.12
C PRO A 79 4.73 2.50 1.33
N LEU A 80 4.84 2.51 0.01
CA LEU A 80 3.92 1.81 -0.87
C LEU A 80 4.04 0.31 -0.63
N GLU A 81 2.89 -0.36 -0.50
CA GLU A 81 2.77 -1.81 -0.36
C GLU A 81 1.78 -2.34 -1.38
N GLY A 82 1.69 -3.65 -1.54
CA GLY A 82 0.75 -4.26 -2.46
C GLY A 82 0.34 -5.67 -2.04
N PHE A 83 -0.92 -5.99 -2.31
CA PHE A 83 -1.43 -7.35 -2.28
C PHE A 83 -1.48 -7.86 -3.71
N TRP A 84 -0.76 -8.94 -3.98
CA TRP A 84 -0.55 -9.45 -5.33
C TRP A 84 -1.18 -10.82 -5.52
N GLN A 85 -1.88 -10.97 -6.63
CA GLN A 85 -2.50 -12.22 -7.06
C GLN A 85 -2.38 -12.31 -8.59
N GLN A 86 -2.54 -13.49 -9.14
CA GLN A 86 -2.58 -13.71 -10.58
C GLN A 86 -3.97 -14.19 -11.00
N GLU A 87 -4.45 -13.72 -12.15
CA GLU A 87 -5.76 -14.08 -12.66
C GLU A 87 -5.83 -15.59 -12.94
N GLY A 88 -6.92 -16.23 -12.52
CA GLY A 88 -7.14 -17.66 -12.71
C GLY A 88 -6.37 -18.56 -11.75
N THR A 89 -5.72 -18.00 -10.72
CA THR A 89 -5.03 -18.74 -9.68
C THR A 89 -5.70 -18.54 -8.32
N ASP A 90 -5.55 -19.52 -7.45
CA ASP A 90 -5.96 -19.39 -6.05
C ASP A 90 -4.83 -18.73 -5.23
N ALA A 91 -5.17 -18.23 -4.04
CA ALA A 91 -4.22 -17.55 -3.16
C ALA A 91 -3.03 -18.41 -2.73
N THR A 92 -3.13 -19.73 -2.90
CA THR A 92 -2.08 -20.71 -2.59
C THR A 92 -1.23 -21.10 -3.78
N ASP A 93 -1.60 -20.66 -4.99
CA ASP A 93 -0.86 -21.00 -6.20
C ASP A 93 0.40 -20.14 -6.33
N ALA A 94 1.41 -20.72 -6.96
CA ALA A 94 2.64 -19.98 -7.26
C ALA A 94 2.37 -18.93 -8.35
N ILE A 95 2.94 -17.74 -8.18
CA ILE A 95 2.87 -16.68 -9.19
C ILE A 95 3.79 -17.00 -10.38
N ASP A 96 3.25 -16.90 -11.59
CA ASP A 96 4.01 -17.03 -12.83
C ASP A 96 4.51 -15.66 -13.30
N TYR A 97 5.79 -15.40 -13.08
CA TYR A 97 6.45 -14.15 -13.46
C TYR A 97 6.64 -13.97 -14.98
N ALA A 98 6.38 -15.00 -15.78
CA ALA A 98 6.41 -14.89 -17.23
C ALA A 98 5.16 -14.21 -17.80
N HIS A 99 4.06 -14.19 -17.03
CA HIS A 99 2.77 -13.63 -17.44
C HIS A 99 2.33 -12.48 -16.53
N LYS A 100 3.15 -11.43 -16.45
CA LYS A 100 2.92 -10.27 -15.58
C LYS A 100 1.67 -9.46 -15.96
N GLU A 101 1.21 -9.57 -17.19
CA GLU A 101 -0.04 -8.97 -17.67
C GLU A 101 -1.29 -9.52 -16.96
N GLN A 102 -1.16 -10.71 -16.35
CA GLN A 102 -2.23 -11.36 -15.58
C GLN A 102 -2.22 -11.00 -14.10
N PHE A 103 -1.28 -10.19 -13.66
CA PHE A 103 -1.23 -9.76 -12.26
C PHE A 103 -2.45 -8.93 -11.90
N VAL A 104 -3.08 -9.30 -10.79
CA VAL A 104 -4.12 -8.54 -10.13
C VAL A 104 -3.54 -8.03 -8.82
N TRP A 105 -3.70 -6.75 -8.55
CA TRP A 105 -3.08 -6.13 -7.40
C TRP A 105 -4.00 -5.13 -6.72
N VAL A 106 -3.80 -4.99 -5.42
CA VAL A 106 -4.32 -3.89 -4.62
C VAL A 106 -3.12 -3.14 -4.08
N SER A 107 -2.83 -1.98 -4.64
CA SER A 107 -1.75 -1.12 -4.16
C SER A 107 -2.24 -0.27 -3.01
N VAL A 108 -1.46 -0.18 -1.95
CA VAL A 108 -1.88 0.45 -0.71
C VAL A 108 -0.80 1.35 -0.11
N ILE A 109 -1.23 2.37 0.59
CA ILE A 109 -0.39 3.17 1.50
C ILE A 109 -1.11 3.21 2.85
N ARG A 110 -0.42 2.81 3.91
CA ARG A 110 -0.98 2.82 5.27
C ARG A 110 -1.39 4.23 5.67
N LEU A 111 -2.55 4.35 6.30
CA LEU A 111 -3.01 5.57 6.95
C LEU A 111 -2.69 5.55 8.44
N PRO A 112 -2.25 6.68 9.03
CA PRO A 112 -2.22 6.82 10.48
C PRO A 112 -3.61 6.58 11.08
N ASP A 113 -3.65 6.07 12.31
CA ASP A 113 -4.91 5.69 12.97
C ASP A 113 -5.84 6.88 13.22
N PHE A 114 -5.30 8.10 13.27
CA PHE A 114 -6.12 9.32 13.45
C PHE A 114 -6.94 9.69 12.21
N VAL A 115 -6.66 9.13 11.03
CA VAL A 115 -7.40 9.45 9.80
C VAL A 115 -8.73 8.71 9.78
N THR A 116 -9.83 9.46 9.77
CA THR A 116 -11.19 8.91 9.66
C THR A 116 -11.64 8.78 8.21
N LYS A 117 -12.75 8.05 7.98
CA LYS A 117 -13.38 8.00 6.65
C LYS A 117 -13.82 9.38 6.16
N ALA A 118 -14.22 10.27 7.06
CA ALA A 118 -14.58 11.64 6.71
C ALA A 118 -13.36 12.45 6.25
N ASP A 119 -12.23 12.30 6.92
CA ASP A 119 -10.95 12.91 6.51
C ASP A 119 -10.51 12.40 5.15
N PHE A 120 -10.65 11.11 4.92
CA PHE A 120 -10.38 10.47 3.62
C PHE A 120 -11.26 11.06 2.52
N ALA A 121 -12.57 11.14 2.74
CA ALA A 121 -13.50 11.70 1.76
C ALA A 121 -13.16 13.16 1.41
N TRP A 122 -12.83 13.96 2.42
CA TRP A 122 -12.32 15.32 2.20
C TRP A 122 -11.06 15.31 1.34
N ALA A 123 -10.09 14.46 1.64
CA ALA A 123 -8.81 14.41 0.94
C ALA A 123 -8.95 14.03 -0.53
N VAL A 124 -9.86 13.10 -0.85
CA VAL A 124 -10.17 12.73 -2.24
C VAL A 124 -10.73 13.91 -3.01
N GLN A 125 -11.67 14.64 -2.44
CA GLN A 125 -12.24 15.83 -3.06
C GLN A 125 -11.22 16.95 -3.22
N GLU A 126 -10.41 17.19 -2.21
CA GLU A 126 -9.38 18.22 -2.23
C GLU A 126 -8.30 17.91 -3.27
N ALA A 127 -7.83 16.66 -3.36
CA ALA A 127 -6.87 16.23 -4.36
C ALA A 127 -7.44 16.38 -5.77
N ALA A 128 -8.68 15.99 -5.98
CA ALA A 128 -9.36 16.11 -7.28
C ALA A 128 -9.46 17.59 -7.72
N ALA A 129 -9.83 18.49 -6.80
CA ALA A 129 -9.95 19.91 -7.09
C ALA A 129 -8.58 20.54 -7.41
N LYS A 130 -7.55 20.23 -6.65
CA LYS A 130 -6.19 20.80 -6.84
C LYS A 130 -5.50 20.30 -8.10
N LYS A 131 -5.63 19.01 -8.39
CA LYS A 131 -4.93 18.36 -9.51
C LYS A 131 -5.77 18.29 -10.78
N LYS A 132 -7.05 18.66 -10.70
CA LYS A 132 -8.02 18.56 -11.80
C LYS A 132 -8.02 17.15 -12.41
N GLN A 133 -8.03 16.14 -11.55
CA GLN A 133 -7.95 14.73 -11.89
C GLN A 133 -8.99 13.95 -11.07
N ASP A 134 -9.49 12.85 -11.60
CA ASP A 134 -10.40 11.95 -10.91
C ASP A 134 -9.63 11.04 -9.94
N PHE A 135 -9.95 11.10 -8.66
CA PHE A 135 -9.40 10.24 -7.60
C PHE A 135 -10.43 9.24 -7.05
N SER A 136 -11.55 9.04 -7.73
CA SER A 136 -12.63 8.15 -7.26
C SER A 136 -12.23 6.67 -7.15
N ALA A 137 -11.16 6.27 -7.83
CA ALA A 137 -10.62 4.91 -7.72
C ALA A 137 -9.91 4.64 -6.39
N VAL A 138 -9.58 5.66 -5.61
CA VAL A 138 -8.93 5.49 -4.31
C VAL A 138 -9.98 5.12 -3.27
N GLU A 139 -9.73 4.04 -2.54
CA GLU A 139 -10.61 3.51 -1.49
C GLU A 139 -9.97 3.67 -0.11
N PHE A 140 -10.83 3.74 0.92
CA PHE A 140 -10.43 3.55 2.32
C PHE A 140 -10.62 2.07 2.65
N LEU A 141 -9.54 1.35 2.89
CA LEU A 141 -9.55 -0.09 3.11
C LEU A 141 -9.02 -0.43 4.50
N THR A 142 -9.78 -1.22 5.25
CA THR A 142 -9.30 -1.80 6.50
C THR A 142 -8.96 -3.27 6.26
N VAL A 143 -7.74 -3.66 6.60
CA VAL A 143 -7.27 -5.04 6.44
C VAL A 143 -6.79 -5.59 7.78
N GLU A 144 -7.23 -6.79 8.13
CA GLU A 144 -6.76 -7.56 9.26
C GLU A 144 -6.06 -8.81 8.73
N GLU A 145 -4.73 -8.76 8.60
CA GLU A 145 -3.95 -9.90 8.12
C GLU A 145 -3.79 -10.99 9.19
N GLY A 146 -3.74 -10.59 10.46
CA GLY A 146 -3.58 -11.55 11.57
C GLY A 146 -2.20 -12.21 11.58
N LEU A 147 -2.17 -13.51 11.86
CA LEU A 147 -0.92 -14.26 11.92
C LEU A 147 -0.38 -14.52 10.51
N CYS A 148 0.83 -14.04 10.27
CA CYS A 148 1.50 -14.13 8.98
C CYS A 148 2.92 -14.70 9.13
N VAL A 149 3.43 -15.24 8.03
CA VAL A 149 4.87 -15.48 7.85
C VAL A 149 5.42 -14.36 6.99
N GLN A 150 6.55 -13.79 7.39
CA GLN A 150 7.23 -12.74 6.62
C GLN A 150 8.70 -13.05 6.42
N CYS A 151 9.25 -12.55 5.33
CA CYS A 151 10.65 -12.70 4.98
C CYS A 151 11.07 -11.56 4.06
N MET A 152 12.28 -11.03 4.25
CA MET A 152 12.85 -10.07 3.31
C MET A 152 13.33 -10.81 2.06
N HIS A 153 12.79 -10.44 0.91
CA HIS A 153 13.35 -10.90 -0.37
C HIS A 153 14.51 -9.99 -0.78
N ILE A 154 15.63 -10.58 -1.11
CA ILE A 154 16.84 -9.89 -1.56
C ILE A 154 17.18 -10.41 -2.96
N GLY A 155 17.15 -9.51 -3.94
CA GLY A 155 17.43 -9.82 -5.35
C GLY A 155 16.32 -9.43 -6.31
N PRO A 156 16.41 -9.85 -7.58
CA PRO A 156 15.37 -9.55 -8.58
C PRO A 156 14.03 -10.18 -8.21
N TYR A 157 12.93 -9.51 -8.54
CA TYR A 157 11.59 -10.03 -8.25
C TYR A 157 11.31 -11.39 -8.92
N ASP A 158 11.90 -11.66 -10.08
CA ASP A 158 11.73 -12.94 -10.78
C ASP A 158 12.29 -14.15 -9.98
N ARG A 159 13.09 -13.90 -8.95
CA ARG A 159 13.60 -14.90 -7.99
C ARG A 159 12.80 -14.96 -6.68
N GLU A 160 11.74 -14.18 -6.55
CA GLU A 160 10.85 -14.22 -5.38
C GLU A 160 10.32 -15.62 -5.03
N PRO A 161 10.01 -16.51 -6.01
CA PRO A 161 9.56 -17.86 -5.71
C PRO A 161 10.48 -18.64 -4.77
N GLU A 162 11.79 -18.38 -4.81
CA GLU A 162 12.76 -19.02 -3.89
C GLU A 162 12.53 -18.57 -2.44
N THR A 163 12.23 -17.29 -2.24
CA THR A 163 11.93 -16.72 -0.93
C THR A 163 10.57 -17.19 -0.42
N VAL A 164 9.57 -17.27 -1.29
CA VAL A 164 8.22 -17.78 -0.96
C VAL A 164 8.30 -19.22 -0.51
N ALA A 165 9.04 -20.07 -1.24
CA ALA A 165 9.24 -21.47 -0.88
C ALA A 165 9.91 -21.65 0.50
N ALA A 166 10.76 -20.72 0.90
CA ALA A 166 11.41 -20.75 2.22
C ALA A 166 10.43 -20.41 3.38
N MET A 167 9.28 -19.81 3.06
CA MET A 167 8.24 -19.47 4.06
C MET A 167 7.21 -20.60 4.26
N ASP A 168 7.15 -21.57 3.36
CA ASP A 168 6.28 -22.75 3.46
C ASP A 168 6.89 -23.74 4.48
#